data_5f42c5291d4abb43f32a4e6874739c88
#
_entry.id   5f42c5291d4abb43f32a4e6874739c88
#
_cell.length_a   1.000
_cell.length_b   1.000
_cell.length_c   1.000
_cell.angle_alpha   90.00
_cell.angle_beta   90.00
_cell.angle_gamma   90.00
#
_symmetry.space_group_name_H-M   'P 1'
#
loop_
_entity.id
_entity.type
_entity.pdbx_description
1 polymer ?
#
loop_
_entity_poly.entity_id
_entity_poly.type
_entity_poly.pdbx_seq_one_letter_code
_entity_poly.pdbx_strand_id
1 'polypeptide(L)'
;MGVPLGGVCPGAMCSGVVRRRGVKGSGSWGVRRCAVRMSAGGPERVAGDGDTVLVHYRGTLEDGTVFDESYGRGAPLEFQIGGGRVIKGFDSGARGLKRGEKRSVKVPPEEGYGEWSEENVVTVPAQPGMDLKAGARVQLNNGAQATVTKVSEEELTLDVNHFLAGKTLNFEVELVGFKQTVADSVAPEGMELATVALGCFWGAELAYQREPGVVSTFVGYTQGAKEDPTYEEVCSGGTGHAEAVHVVYDPKAVSYERLLELFWERLGASALTLNQVGNDVGTQYRSGIYPHTPEQRQAAEASKKEADARFGETTVVEIVDADKFYLAEDYHQQYLEKGGQSADKGATETIRCYG
;
A
#
# COMPACT_ATOMS: atom_id res chain seq x y z
N MET A 1 31.23 23.08 -11.92
CA MET A 1 29.80 23.09 -11.59
C MET A 1 29.26 21.71 -11.97
N GLY A 2 29.30 20.79 -11.06
CA GLY A 2 28.86 19.40 -11.25
C GLY A 2 27.55 19.19 -10.53
N VAL A 3 26.54 18.77 -11.25
CA VAL A 3 25.24 18.34 -10.72
C VAL A 3 25.44 16.94 -10.14
N PRO A 4 25.02 16.63 -8.90
CA PRO A 4 25.07 15.26 -8.40
C PRO A 4 23.96 14.44 -9.06
N LEU A 5 24.34 13.35 -9.69
CA LEU A 5 23.44 12.32 -10.21
C LEU A 5 22.73 11.64 -9.04
N GLY A 6 21.39 11.69 -9.08
CA GLY A 6 20.54 11.01 -8.12
C GLY A 6 20.78 9.50 -8.13
N GLY A 7 20.86 8.92 -6.94
CA GLY A 7 20.97 7.48 -6.73
C GLY A 7 19.72 6.78 -7.26
N VAL A 8 19.91 5.91 -8.24
CA VAL A 8 18.88 5.04 -8.79
C VAL A 8 18.72 3.86 -7.85
N CYS A 9 17.57 3.72 -7.20
CA CYS A 9 17.18 2.49 -6.52
C CYS A 9 17.16 1.36 -7.55
N PRO A 10 17.86 0.22 -7.37
CA PRO A 10 17.77 -0.91 -8.28
C PRO A 10 16.45 -1.65 -8.06
N GLY A 11 15.41 -1.18 -8.71
CA GLY A 11 14.11 -1.84 -8.81
C GLY A 11 14.05 -2.69 -10.07
N ALA A 12 13.93 -3.99 -9.87
CA ALA A 12 13.32 -5.00 -10.73
C ALA A 12 13.53 -4.89 -12.25
N MET A 13 14.49 -5.65 -12.77
CA MET A 13 14.39 -6.31 -14.07
C MET A 13 15.09 -7.66 -13.99
N CYS A 14 14.34 -8.72 -13.86
CA CYS A 14 14.77 -10.07 -14.19
C CYS A 14 13.75 -10.74 -15.10
N SER A 15 13.89 -10.51 -16.41
CA SER A 15 13.39 -11.41 -17.44
C SER A 15 14.57 -12.29 -17.88
N GLY A 16 14.73 -13.43 -17.22
CA GLY A 16 15.71 -14.46 -17.56
C GLY A 16 15.01 -15.77 -17.90
N VAL A 17 14.79 -16.02 -19.20
CA VAL A 17 14.36 -17.34 -19.71
C VAL A 17 15.55 -18.29 -19.61
N VAL A 18 15.54 -19.18 -18.62
CA VAL A 18 16.49 -20.30 -18.53
C VAL A 18 15.92 -21.50 -19.29
N ARG A 19 16.48 -21.79 -20.47
CA ARG A 19 16.25 -23.06 -21.19
C ARG A 19 16.94 -24.19 -20.43
N ARG A 20 16.16 -25.08 -19.82
CA ARG A 20 16.67 -26.34 -19.30
C ARG A 20 16.67 -27.40 -20.41
N ARG A 21 17.84 -27.99 -20.64
CA ARG A 21 18.02 -29.22 -21.44
C ARG A 21 17.42 -30.39 -20.67
N GLY A 22 16.66 -31.24 -21.40
CA GLY A 22 15.96 -32.37 -20.84
C GLY A 22 16.88 -33.50 -20.41
N VAL A 23 16.50 -34.13 -19.29
CA VAL A 23 16.90 -35.50 -18.93
C VAL A 23 15.61 -36.29 -18.75
N LYS A 24 15.48 -37.38 -19.56
CA LYS A 24 14.39 -38.33 -19.47
C LYS A 24 14.58 -39.20 -18.22
N GLY A 25 13.61 -39.18 -17.32
CA GLY A 25 13.50 -40.14 -16.22
C GLY A 25 12.03 -40.35 -15.89
N SER A 26 11.52 -41.55 -16.22
CA SER A 26 10.16 -41.99 -15.90
C SER A 26 10.03 -42.27 -14.42
N GLY A 27 9.25 -41.46 -13.71
CA GLY A 27 8.84 -41.70 -12.33
C GLY A 27 7.57 -40.92 -12.04
N SER A 28 6.47 -41.66 -11.93
CA SER A 28 5.16 -41.14 -11.53
C SER A 28 5.24 -40.67 -10.09
N TRP A 29 5.37 -39.35 -9.89
CA TRP A 29 5.20 -38.72 -8.59
C TRP A 29 3.84 -38.01 -8.57
N GLY A 30 2.93 -38.59 -7.79
CA GLY A 30 1.66 -37.98 -7.48
C GLY A 30 1.89 -36.61 -6.85
N VAL A 31 1.46 -35.54 -7.53
CA VAL A 31 1.42 -34.20 -7.00
C VAL A 31 0.40 -34.18 -5.87
N ARG A 32 0.82 -34.40 -4.64
CA ARG A 32 0.03 -34.04 -3.47
C ARG A 32 -0.03 -32.52 -3.47
N ARG A 33 -1.17 -31.97 -3.89
CA ARG A 33 -1.52 -30.58 -3.58
C ARG A 33 -1.53 -30.47 -2.06
N CYS A 34 -0.45 -29.92 -1.52
CA CYS A 34 -0.46 -29.42 -0.14
C CYS A 34 -1.40 -28.22 -0.15
N ALA A 35 -2.66 -28.45 0.21
CA ALA A 35 -3.55 -27.37 0.58
C ALA A 35 -2.98 -26.80 1.88
N VAL A 36 -2.28 -25.70 1.80
CA VAL A 36 -1.97 -24.86 2.94
C VAL A 36 -3.32 -24.46 3.54
N ARG A 37 -3.72 -25.15 4.61
CA ARG A 37 -4.79 -24.68 5.48
C ARG A 37 -4.29 -23.37 6.07
N MET A 38 -4.72 -22.26 5.51
CA MET A 38 -4.70 -20.98 6.21
C MET A 38 -5.54 -21.19 7.47
N SER A 39 -4.92 -21.15 8.63
CA SER A 39 -5.61 -21.09 9.90
C SER A 39 -6.33 -19.74 9.96
N ALA A 40 -7.61 -19.75 9.60
CA ALA A 40 -8.53 -18.69 9.90
C ALA A 40 -8.71 -18.61 11.41
N GLY A 41 -8.30 -17.53 12.04
CA GLY A 41 -8.38 -17.38 13.48
C GLY A 41 -8.47 -15.95 13.99
N GLY A 42 -9.06 -15.03 13.18
CA GLY A 42 -9.56 -13.75 13.67
C GLY A 42 -10.97 -13.52 13.09
N PRO A 43 -11.83 -12.67 13.69
CA PRO A 43 -13.10 -12.33 13.10
C PRO A 43 -12.83 -11.78 11.68
N GLU A 44 -13.52 -12.37 10.72
CA GLU A 44 -13.35 -12.03 9.30
C GLU A 44 -13.73 -10.54 9.10
N ARG A 45 -12.73 -9.70 8.85
CA ARG A 45 -12.91 -8.24 8.71
C ARG A 45 -13.86 -7.94 7.56
N VAL A 46 -14.85 -7.07 7.83
CA VAL A 46 -15.76 -6.53 6.83
C VAL A 46 -15.51 -5.04 6.65
N ALA A 47 -15.65 -4.55 5.44
CA ALA A 47 -15.43 -3.15 5.11
C ALA A 47 -16.47 -2.23 5.78
N GLY A 48 -16.02 -1.26 6.56
CA GLY A 48 -16.82 -0.32 7.33
C GLY A 48 -16.45 1.13 7.11
N ASP A 49 -17.19 2.05 7.76
CA ASP A 49 -16.92 3.49 7.72
C ASP A 49 -15.50 3.79 8.19
N GLY A 50 -14.80 4.63 7.44
CA GLY A 50 -13.43 5.04 7.73
C GLY A 50 -12.36 4.09 7.19
N ASP A 51 -12.73 2.87 6.78
CA ASP A 51 -11.78 1.95 6.15
C ASP A 51 -11.35 2.47 4.78
N THR A 52 -10.06 2.50 4.52
CA THR A 52 -9.54 2.67 3.17
C THR A 52 -9.45 1.29 2.51
N VAL A 53 -10.18 1.13 1.41
CA VAL A 53 -10.33 -0.16 0.72
C VAL A 53 -9.71 -0.13 -0.67
N LEU A 54 -9.24 -1.29 -1.10
CA LEU A 54 -8.75 -1.56 -2.45
C LEU A 54 -9.81 -2.40 -3.17
N VAL A 55 -10.38 -1.88 -4.25
CA VAL A 55 -11.54 -2.45 -4.92
C VAL A 55 -11.29 -2.59 -6.40
N HIS A 56 -11.46 -3.79 -6.94
CA HIS A 56 -11.67 -3.93 -8.37
C HIS A 56 -13.14 -3.74 -8.71
N TYR A 57 -13.40 -3.09 -9.84
CA TYR A 57 -14.77 -2.85 -10.28
C TYR A 57 -14.90 -2.88 -11.80
N ARG A 58 -16.14 -3.08 -12.24
CA ARG A 58 -16.59 -2.89 -13.61
C ARG A 58 -17.93 -2.18 -13.59
N GLY A 59 -17.99 -1.01 -14.24
CA GLY A 59 -19.18 -0.19 -14.37
C GLY A 59 -19.82 -0.36 -15.76
N THR A 60 -21.13 -0.66 -15.80
CA THR A 60 -21.88 -0.83 -17.04
C THR A 60 -23.18 -0.03 -17.01
N LEU A 61 -23.64 0.41 -18.17
CA LEU A 61 -24.99 0.94 -18.39
C LEU A 61 -26.02 -0.20 -18.43
N GLU A 62 -27.30 0.13 -18.45
CA GLU A 62 -28.38 -0.87 -18.53
C GLU A 62 -28.36 -1.70 -19.83
N ASP A 63 -27.78 -1.16 -20.89
CA ASP A 63 -27.58 -1.87 -22.18
C ASP A 63 -26.35 -2.78 -22.19
N GLY A 64 -25.61 -2.86 -21.06
CA GLY A 64 -24.38 -3.64 -20.93
C GLY A 64 -23.12 -2.93 -21.41
N THR A 65 -23.22 -1.69 -21.89
CA THR A 65 -22.04 -0.90 -22.31
C THR A 65 -21.15 -0.61 -21.12
N VAL A 66 -19.88 -1.04 -21.17
CA VAL A 66 -18.87 -0.72 -20.14
C VAL A 66 -18.46 0.72 -20.29
N PHE A 67 -18.62 1.53 -19.24
CA PHE A 67 -18.17 2.92 -19.24
C PHE A 67 -16.87 3.14 -18.47
N ASP A 68 -16.56 2.28 -17.50
CA ASP A 68 -15.29 2.30 -16.74
C ASP A 68 -15.03 0.97 -16.05
N GLU A 69 -13.74 0.60 -15.91
CA GLU A 69 -13.31 -0.60 -15.16
C GLU A 69 -11.87 -0.45 -14.66
N SER A 70 -11.57 -1.07 -13.53
CA SER A 70 -10.22 -1.08 -12.94
C SER A 70 -9.33 -2.22 -13.45
N TYR A 71 -9.92 -3.31 -13.92
CA TYR A 71 -9.17 -4.49 -14.39
C TYR A 71 -8.24 -4.17 -15.57
N GLY A 72 -8.69 -3.34 -16.51
CA GLY A 72 -7.89 -2.91 -17.66
C GLY A 72 -6.72 -1.99 -17.31
N ARG A 73 -6.77 -1.33 -16.15
CA ARG A 73 -5.71 -0.47 -15.62
C ARG A 73 -4.65 -1.22 -14.80
N GLY A 74 -4.91 -2.49 -14.46
CA GLY A 74 -4.00 -3.34 -13.71
C GLY A 74 -3.85 -2.96 -12.23
N ALA A 75 -4.62 -1.99 -11.73
CA ALA A 75 -4.59 -1.54 -10.34
C ALA A 75 -6.02 -1.39 -9.78
N PRO A 76 -6.27 -1.81 -8.52
CA PRO A 76 -7.55 -1.56 -7.86
C PRO A 76 -7.74 -0.06 -7.58
N LEU A 77 -8.98 0.37 -7.47
CA LEU A 77 -9.35 1.70 -6.99
C LEU A 77 -9.18 1.73 -5.47
N GLU A 78 -8.44 2.70 -4.98
CA GLU A 78 -8.30 2.99 -3.56
C GLU A 78 -9.25 4.14 -3.17
N PHE A 79 -10.07 3.93 -2.13
CA PHE A 79 -10.88 5.00 -1.54
C PHE A 79 -11.26 4.68 -0.10
N GLN A 80 -11.57 5.73 0.68
CA GLN A 80 -12.09 5.60 2.05
C GLN A 80 -13.61 5.50 2.03
N ILE A 81 -14.16 4.45 2.66
CA ILE A 81 -15.61 4.29 2.83
C ILE A 81 -16.16 5.43 3.68
N GLY A 82 -17.20 6.11 3.19
CA GLY A 82 -17.78 7.30 3.81
C GLY A 82 -16.98 8.58 3.57
N GLY A 83 -15.82 8.52 2.88
CA GLY A 83 -14.97 9.69 2.60
C GLY A 83 -15.46 10.62 1.49
N GLY A 84 -16.55 10.29 0.79
CA GLY A 84 -17.16 11.12 -0.26
C GLY A 84 -16.35 11.28 -1.55
N ARG A 85 -15.29 10.48 -1.75
CA ARG A 85 -14.43 10.52 -2.96
C ARG A 85 -15.02 9.75 -4.15
N VAL A 86 -15.99 8.89 -3.90
CA VAL A 86 -16.72 8.10 -4.90
C VAL A 86 -18.23 8.38 -4.77
N ILE A 87 -19.00 8.01 -5.81
CA ILE A 87 -20.46 8.17 -5.79
C ILE A 87 -21.09 7.32 -4.67
N LYS A 88 -22.20 7.80 -4.09
CA LYS A 88 -22.81 7.19 -2.90
C LYS A 88 -23.19 5.72 -3.09
N GLY A 89 -23.75 5.38 -4.24
CA GLY A 89 -24.14 4.01 -4.53
C GLY A 89 -22.93 3.05 -4.63
N PHE A 90 -21.79 3.53 -5.12
CA PHE A 90 -20.55 2.74 -5.18
C PHE A 90 -19.96 2.54 -3.77
N ASP A 91 -19.92 3.60 -2.94
CA ASP A 91 -19.49 3.54 -1.53
C ASP A 91 -20.31 2.50 -0.76
N SER A 92 -21.66 2.62 -0.86
CA SER A 92 -22.59 1.67 -0.24
C SER A 92 -22.40 0.24 -0.73
N GLY A 93 -22.02 0.07 -1.98
CA GLY A 93 -21.73 -1.24 -2.61
C GLY A 93 -20.52 -1.94 -2.05
N ALA A 94 -19.48 -1.19 -1.71
CA ALA A 94 -18.25 -1.73 -1.12
C ALA A 94 -18.40 -2.01 0.39
N ARG A 95 -19.30 -1.30 1.06
CA ARG A 95 -19.57 -1.42 2.50
C ARG A 95 -20.06 -2.82 2.87
N GLY A 96 -19.49 -3.40 3.93
CA GLY A 96 -19.84 -4.74 4.42
C GLY A 96 -19.31 -5.89 3.59
N LEU A 97 -18.45 -5.64 2.58
CA LEU A 97 -17.76 -6.69 1.85
C LEU A 97 -16.61 -7.26 2.68
N LYS A 98 -16.35 -8.54 2.47
CA LYS A 98 -15.17 -9.24 2.95
C LYS A 98 -14.12 -9.30 1.83
N ARG A 99 -12.86 -9.48 2.20
CA ARG A 99 -11.77 -9.66 1.21
C ARG A 99 -12.08 -10.82 0.26
N GLY A 100 -12.00 -10.56 -1.04
CA GLY A 100 -12.33 -11.50 -2.11
C GLY A 100 -13.83 -11.63 -2.42
N GLU A 101 -14.70 -10.93 -1.67
CA GLU A 101 -16.13 -10.92 -1.92
C GLU A 101 -16.46 -9.98 -3.09
N LYS A 102 -17.41 -10.43 -3.94
CA LYS A 102 -17.95 -9.66 -5.06
C LYS A 102 -19.41 -9.31 -4.81
N ARG A 103 -19.80 -8.12 -5.24
CA ARG A 103 -21.18 -7.66 -5.17
C ARG A 103 -21.56 -6.88 -6.42
N SER A 104 -22.75 -7.17 -6.94
CA SER A 104 -23.35 -6.33 -7.96
C SER A 104 -24.27 -5.29 -7.32
N VAL A 105 -24.08 -4.04 -7.71
CA VAL A 105 -24.83 -2.90 -7.17
C VAL A 105 -25.46 -2.13 -8.31
N LYS A 106 -26.75 -1.84 -8.19
CA LYS A 106 -27.47 -0.96 -9.10
C LYS A 106 -27.59 0.41 -8.46
N VAL A 107 -27.03 1.43 -9.11
CA VAL A 107 -26.92 2.80 -8.60
C VAL A 107 -27.85 3.68 -9.43
N PRO A 108 -28.95 4.19 -8.84
CA PRO A 108 -29.85 5.12 -9.51
C PRO A 108 -29.18 6.51 -9.65
N PRO A 109 -29.69 7.39 -10.53
CA PRO A 109 -29.06 8.68 -10.81
C PRO A 109 -28.79 9.53 -9.56
N GLU A 110 -29.69 9.58 -8.60
CA GLU A 110 -29.57 10.37 -7.36
C GLU A 110 -28.43 9.90 -6.44
N GLU A 111 -28.03 8.63 -6.52
CA GLU A 111 -26.89 8.06 -5.79
C GLU A 111 -25.61 7.99 -6.66
N GLY A 112 -25.74 8.38 -7.94
CA GLY A 112 -24.69 8.38 -8.94
C GLY A 112 -24.25 9.81 -9.31
N TYR A 113 -24.46 10.16 -10.56
CA TYR A 113 -24.04 11.45 -11.14
C TYR A 113 -25.18 12.46 -11.23
N GLY A 114 -26.30 12.23 -10.52
CA GLY A 114 -27.46 13.09 -10.49
C GLY A 114 -28.40 12.90 -11.69
N GLU A 115 -29.55 13.53 -11.58
CA GLU A 115 -30.53 13.58 -12.67
C GLU A 115 -30.02 14.45 -13.83
N TRP A 116 -30.42 14.11 -15.04
CA TRP A 116 -30.22 15.00 -16.18
C TRP A 116 -31.11 16.22 -16.06
N SER A 117 -30.57 17.42 -16.29
CA SER A 117 -31.33 18.69 -16.21
C SER A 117 -31.26 19.45 -17.52
N GLU A 118 -32.39 19.90 -17.98
CA GLU A 118 -32.51 20.80 -19.15
C GLU A 118 -31.85 22.16 -18.89
N GLU A 119 -31.75 22.59 -17.63
CA GLU A 119 -31.05 23.82 -17.24
C GLU A 119 -29.56 23.80 -17.54
N ASN A 120 -28.99 22.60 -17.66
CA ASN A 120 -27.59 22.36 -18.01
C ASN A 120 -27.39 22.23 -19.54
N VAL A 121 -28.43 22.53 -20.36
CA VAL A 121 -28.28 22.56 -21.81
C VAL A 121 -28.28 24.04 -22.23
N VAL A 122 -27.14 24.48 -22.75
CA VAL A 122 -26.90 25.87 -23.12
C VAL A 122 -26.73 26.03 -24.61
N THR A 123 -27.31 27.08 -25.17
CA THR A 123 -27.13 27.47 -26.57
C THR A 123 -26.19 28.66 -26.63
N VAL A 124 -25.12 28.55 -27.41
CA VAL A 124 -24.12 29.60 -27.61
C VAL A 124 -23.97 29.90 -29.10
N PRO A 125 -23.58 31.13 -29.48
CA PRO A 125 -23.29 31.45 -30.89
C PRO A 125 -22.19 30.54 -31.47
N ALA A 126 -22.43 30.05 -32.70
CA ALA A 126 -21.40 29.28 -33.41
C ALA A 126 -20.27 30.20 -33.85
N GLN A 127 -19.03 29.78 -33.64
CA GLN A 127 -17.88 30.55 -34.15
C GLN A 127 -17.50 30.09 -35.54
N PRO A 128 -17.17 31.02 -36.46
CA PRO A 128 -16.75 30.67 -37.82
C PRO A 128 -15.53 29.73 -37.79
N GLY A 129 -15.60 28.64 -38.54
CA GLY A 129 -14.48 27.68 -38.69
C GLY A 129 -14.50 26.52 -37.68
N MET A 130 -15.50 26.38 -36.83
CA MET A 130 -15.69 25.21 -36.02
C MET A 130 -16.30 24.06 -36.82
N ASP A 131 -15.50 23.01 -37.07
CA ASP A 131 -15.99 21.74 -37.65
C ASP A 131 -16.39 20.77 -36.51
N LEU A 132 -17.49 21.12 -35.80
CA LEU A 132 -18.04 20.30 -34.72
C LEU A 132 -19.26 19.52 -35.23
N LYS A 133 -19.41 18.30 -34.73
CA LYS A 133 -20.56 17.42 -35.04
C LYS A 133 -21.35 17.13 -33.78
N ALA A 134 -22.64 16.91 -33.92
CA ALA A 134 -23.46 16.39 -32.83
C ALA A 134 -22.85 15.08 -32.29
N GLY A 135 -22.79 14.95 -30.96
CA GLY A 135 -22.09 13.89 -30.25
C GLY A 135 -20.63 14.16 -29.93
N ALA A 136 -20.00 15.21 -30.44
CA ALA A 136 -18.62 15.58 -30.12
C ALA A 136 -18.52 16.07 -28.66
N ARG A 137 -17.48 15.66 -27.95
CA ARG A 137 -17.14 16.20 -26.63
C ARG A 137 -16.20 17.38 -26.78
N VAL A 138 -16.49 18.46 -26.09
CA VAL A 138 -15.71 19.70 -26.09
C VAL A 138 -15.38 20.10 -24.67
N GLN A 139 -14.23 20.75 -24.50
CA GLN A 139 -13.86 21.35 -23.22
C GLN A 139 -14.16 22.85 -23.29
N LEU A 140 -14.88 23.35 -22.31
CA LEU A 140 -15.21 24.78 -22.19
C LEU A 140 -14.01 25.54 -21.58
N ASN A 141 -14.01 26.87 -21.72
CA ASN A 141 -12.94 27.74 -21.21
C ASN A 141 -12.75 27.68 -19.68
N ASN A 142 -13.80 27.28 -18.95
CA ASN A 142 -13.75 27.06 -17.51
C ASN A 142 -13.25 25.64 -17.11
N GLY A 143 -12.83 24.84 -18.10
CA GLY A 143 -12.38 23.46 -17.89
C GLY A 143 -13.49 22.40 -17.86
N ALA A 144 -14.77 22.80 -17.82
CA ALA A 144 -15.88 21.87 -17.86
C ALA A 144 -15.98 21.16 -19.21
N GLN A 145 -16.44 19.90 -19.19
CA GLN A 145 -16.71 19.14 -20.42
C GLN A 145 -18.17 19.29 -20.82
N ALA A 146 -18.42 19.41 -22.10
CA ALA A 146 -19.78 19.45 -22.66
C ALA A 146 -19.87 18.52 -23.88
N THR A 147 -21.09 18.03 -24.14
CA THR A 147 -21.40 17.28 -25.36
C THR A 147 -22.18 18.18 -26.31
N VAL A 148 -21.74 18.26 -27.56
CA VAL A 148 -22.46 18.97 -28.62
C VAL A 148 -23.73 18.19 -28.95
N THR A 149 -24.90 18.77 -28.71
CA THR A 149 -26.19 18.11 -29.03
C THR A 149 -26.76 18.56 -30.34
N LYS A 150 -26.55 19.84 -30.72
CA LYS A 150 -27.05 20.42 -31.97
C LYS A 150 -26.02 21.42 -32.52
N VAL A 151 -25.87 21.42 -33.85
CA VAL A 151 -25.01 22.37 -34.59
C VAL A 151 -25.84 23.00 -35.68
N SER A 152 -25.83 24.32 -35.76
CA SER A 152 -26.37 25.09 -36.87
C SER A 152 -25.32 26.13 -37.33
N GLU A 153 -25.60 26.86 -38.41
CA GLU A 153 -24.69 27.92 -38.92
C GLU A 153 -24.51 29.07 -37.92
N GLU A 154 -25.54 29.32 -37.07
CA GLU A 154 -25.59 30.45 -36.16
C GLU A 154 -25.43 30.05 -34.69
N GLU A 155 -25.79 28.84 -34.32
CA GLU A 155 -25.89 28.40 -32.92
C GLU A 155 -25.36 26.98 -32.71
N LEU A 156 -24.77 26.80 -31.54
CA LEU A 156 -24.28 25.52 -31.02
C LEU A 156 -24.99 25.23 -29.69
N THR A 157 -25.65 24.09 -29.58
CA THR A 157 -26.26 23.63 -28.34
C THR A 157 -25.33 22.64 -27.65
N LEU A 158 -24.99 22.93 -26.40
CA LEU A 158 -24.07 22.18 -25.54
C LEU A 158 -24.81 21.62 -24.34
N ASP A 159 -24.70 20.33 -24.12
CA ASP A 159 -25.14 19.67 -22.90
C ASP A 159 -23.95 19.59 -21.95
N VAL A 160 -23.99 20.32 -20.83
CA VAL A 160 -22.96 20.35 -19.78
C VAL A 160 -23.29 19.40 -18.62
N ASN A 161 -24.38 18.63 -18.71
CA ASN A 161 -24.60 17.53 -17.78
C ASN A 161 -23.46 16.54 -17.84
N HIS A 162 -23.17 15.89 -16.70
CA HIS A 162 -22.26 14.75 -16.71
C HIS A 162 -22.82 13.67 -17.66
N PHE A 163 -22.00 13.05 -18.48
CA PHE A 163 -22.45 12.11 -19.52
C PHE A 163 -23.15 10.85 -18.99
N LEU A 164 -23.04 10.61 -17.67
CA LEU A 164 -23.77 9.58 -16.92
C LEU A 164 -24.97 10.13 -16.13
N ALA A 165 -25.26 11.44 -16.17
CA ALA A 165 -26.42 12.02 -15.50
C ALA A 165 -27.71 11.43 -16.07
N GLY A 166 -28.70 11.18 -15.21
CA GLY A 166 -29.96 10.55 -15.55
C GLY A 166 -29.87 9.06 -15.89
N LYS A 167 -28.70 8.45 -15.78
CA LYS A 167 -28.51 7.02 -16.10
C LYS A 167 -28.38 6.18 -14.85
N THR A 168 -29.08 5.06 -14.84
CA THR A 168 -28.84 4.01 -13.86
C THR A 168 -27.55 3.26 -14.20
N LEU A 169 -26.68 3.11 -13.21
CA LEU A 169 -25.38 2.45 -13.36
C LEU A 169 -25.40 1.08 -12.68
N ASN A 170 -24.77 0.09 -13.30
CA ASN A 170 -24.55 -1.20 -12.68
C ASN A 170 -23.06 -1.38 -12.42
N PHE A 171 -22.68 -1.66 -11.18
CA PHE A 171 -21.31 -1.96 -10.79
C PHE A 171 -21.19 -3.39 -10.31
N GLU A 172 -20.18 -4.07 -10.78
CA GLU A 172 -19.63 -5.25 -10.14
C GLU A 172 -18.40 -4.81 -9.34
N VAL A 173 -18.43 -4.99 -8.03
CA VAL A 173 -17.42 -4.52 -7.08
C VAL A 173 -16.80 -5.71 -6.39
N GLU A 174 -15.47 -5.82 -6.35
CA GLU A 174 -14.72 -6.86 -5.66
C GLU A 174 -13.77 -6.22 -4.64
N LEU A 175 -13.92 -6.55 -3.37
CA LEU A 175 -12.98 -6.11 -2.34
C LEU A 175 -11.69 -6.93 -2.42
N VAL A 176 -10.62 -6.32 -2.90
CA VAL A 176 -9.29 -6.94 -2.99
C VAL A 176 -8.62 -6.97 -1.62
N GLY A 177 -8.76 -5.88 -0.87
CA GLY A 177 -8.15 -5.75 0.44
C GLY A 177 -8.49 -4.41 1.11
N PHE A 178 -7.88 -4.22 2.25
CA PHE A 178 -7.91 -2.97 2.99
C PHE A 178 -6.53 -2.32 2.88
N LYS A 179 -6.49 -1.01 2.64
CA LYS A 179 -5.28 -0.27 2.96
C LYS A 179 -5.24 -0.21 4.48
N GLN A 180 -4.27 -0.87 5.07
CA GLN A 180 -4.12 -0.83 6.51
C GLN A 180 -3.63 0.58 6.87
N THR A 181 -4.43 1.27 7.66
CA THR A 181 -4.02 2.53 8.29
C THR A 181 -3.39 2.22 9.65
N VAL A 182 -2.69 3.18 10.21
CA VAL A 182 -2.04 3.09 11.54
C VAL A 182 -2.97 2.61 12.66
N ALA A 183 -4.30 2.82 12.52
CA ALA A 183 -5.30 2.35 13.48
C ALA A 183 -5.39 0.81 13.57
N ASP A 184 -4.95 0.09 12.52
CA ASP A 184 -4.92 -1.38 12.50
C ASP A 184 -3.68 -1.94 13.21
N SER A 185 -2.75 -1.09 13.62
CA SER A 185 -1.53 -1.44 14.37
C SER A 185 -1.77 -1.55 15.88
N VAL A 186 -3.01 -1.64 16.33
CA VAL A 186 -3.30 -1.94 17.73
C VAL A 186 -2.95 -3.40 17.99
N ALA A 187 -2.06 -3.65 18.94
CA ALA A 187 -1.73 -5.00 19.33
C ALA A 187 -3.01 -5.75 19.75
N PRO A 188 -3.22 -6.98 19.29
CA PRO A 188 -4.28 -7.84 19.83
C PRO A 188 -4.20 -7.94 21.35
N GLU A 189 -5.32 -8.24 21.99
CA GLU A 189 -5.37 -8.37 23.45
C GLU A 189 -4.27 -9.32 23.98
N GLY A 190 -3.47 -8.81 24.91
CA GLY A 190 -2.35 -9.53 25.51
C GLY A 190 -1.06 -9.58 24.69
N MET A 191 -1.04 -8.95 23.50
CA MET A 191 0.17 -8.75 22.70
C MET A 191 0.71 -7.32 22.88
N GLU A 192 1.96 -7.11 22.50
CA GLU A 192 2.61 -5.81 22.50
C GLU A 192 3.20 -5.47 21.13
N LEU A 193 3.54 -4.20 20.94
CA LEU A 193 4.14 -3.67 19.73
C LEU A 193 5.59 -3.24 19.96
N ALA A 194 6.43 -3.47 18.95
CA ALA A 194 7.75 -2.86 18.83
C ALA A 194 7.92 -2.30 17.42
N THR A 195 8.49 -1.11 17.29
CA THR A 195 8.79 -0.51 15.98
C THR A 195 10.26 -0.16 15.91
N VAL A 196 10.94 -0.63 14.85
CA VAL A 196 12.37 -0.43 14.66
C VAL A 196 12.70 -0.16 13.19
N ALA A 197 13.73 0.66 12.96
CA ALA A 197 14.30 0.95 11.65
C ALA A 197 15.78 0.54 11.63
N LEU A 198 16.18 -0.30 10.71
CA LEU A 198 17.54 -0.79 10.57
C LEU A 198 17.93 -1.06 9.11
N GLY A 199 17.81 -0.01 8.27
CA GLY A 199 18.06 -0.07 6.84
C GLY A 199 16.91 -0.68 6.08
N CYS A 200 17.20 -1.41 4.99
CA CYS A 200 16.17 -2.09 4.21
C CYS A 200 15.30 -3.01 5.09
N PHE A 201 14.02 -2.74 5.11
CA PHE A 201 13.06 -3.41 6.00
C PHE A 201 12.83 -4.90 5.67
N TRP A 202 13.16 -5.39 4.45
CA TRP A 202 12.94 -6.80 4.09
C TRP A 202 13.78 -7.76 4.94
N GLY A 203 15.09 -7.43 5.08
CA GLY A 203 15.99 -8.26 5.89
C GLY A 203 15.71 -8.16 7.38
N ALA A 204 15.27 -6.98 7.81
CA ALA A 204 14.83 -6.73 9.17
C ALA A 204 13.56 -7.54 9.47
N GLU A 205 12.54 -7.47 8.62
CA GLU A 205 11.29 -8.20 8.78
C GLU A 205 11.52 -9.70 8.95
N LEU A 206 12.31 -10.32 8.04
CA LEU A 206 12.58 -11.75 8.09
C LEU A 206 13.30 -12.16 9.40
N ALA A 207 14.20 -11.31 9.92
CA ALA A 207 14.87 -11.57 11.19
C ALA A 207 13.85 -11.63 12.35
N TYR A 208 12.94 -10.66 12.42
CA TYR A 208 11.89 -10.65 13.44
C TYR A 208 10.87 -11.76 13.24
N GLN A 209 10.52 -12.12 12.00
CA GLN A 209 9.66 -13.28 11.73
C GLN A 209 10.22 -14.57 12.33
N ARG A 210 11.54 -14.74 12.32
CA ARG A 210 12.22 -15.93 12.85
C ARG A 210 12.32 -15.98 14.37
N GLU A 211 12.15 -14.84 15.07
CA GLU A 211 12.26 -14.78 16.53
C GLU A 211 11.04 -15.48 17.18
N PRO A 212 11.26 -16.51 18.03
CA PRO A 212 10.18 -17.12 18.78
C PRO A 212 9.47 -16.09 19.67
N GLY A 213 8.12 -16.12 19.69
CA GLY A 213 7.32 -15.16 20.44
C GLY A 213 6.86 -13.95 19.59
N VAL A 214 7.47 -13.68 18.44
CA VAL A 214 6.91 -12.75 17.47
C VAL A 214 5.71 -13.40 16.80
N VAL A 215 4.58 -12.70 16.79
CA VAL A 215 3.29 -13.17 16.25
C VAL A 215 3.12 -12.76 14.80
N SER A 216 3.40 -11.49 14.48
CA SER A 216 3.34 -10.95 13.13
C SER A 216 4.28 -9.77 12.96
N THR A 217 4.65 -9.50 11.72
CA THR A 217 5.48 -8.37 11.31
C THR A 217 4.83 -7.63 10.16
N PHE A 218 5.07 -6.34 10.10
CA PHE A 218 4.65 -5.47 9.00
C PHE A 218 5.78 -4.52 8.66
N VAL A 219 6.04 -4.32 7.38
CA VAL A 219 6.99 -3.31 6.92
C VAL A 219 6.27 -2.04 6.50
N GLY A 220 6.90 -0.89 6.71
CA GLY A 220 6.27 0.39 6.42
C GLY A 220 7.18 1.58 6.66
N TYR A 221 6.54 2.74 6.74
CA TYR A 221 7.19 4.04 6.81
C TYR A 221 6.72 4.79 8.06
N THR A 222 7.66 5.39 8.79
CA THR A 222 7.33 6.13 10.01
C THR A 222 8.27 7.30 10.23
N GLN A 223 7.97 8.20 11.18
CA GLN A 223 8.79 9.34 11.58
C GLN A 223 8.98 10.41 10.48
N GLY A 224 8.15 10.43 9.46
CA GLY A 224 8.16 11.44 8.41
C GLY A 224 6.95 12.36 8.49
N ALA A 225 7.01 13.48 7.76
CA ALA A 225 5.96 14.50 7.78
C ALA A 225 4.87 14.27 6.74
N LYS A 226 5.13 13.46 5.70
CA LYS A 226 4.17 13.22 4.63
C LYS A 226 3.13 12.18 5.04
N GLU A 227 1.85 12.53 4.91
CA GLU A 227 0.76 11.56 5.08
C GLU A 227 0.67 10.65 3.86
N ASP A 228 0.35 9.37 4.10
CA ASP A 228 0.20 8.32 3.08
C ASP A 228 1.34 8.32 2.03
N PRO A 229 2.60 8.18 2.44
CA PRO A 229 3.71 8.18 1.49
C PRO A 229 3.69 6.89 0.65
N THR A 230 4.06 7.01 -0.63
CA THR A 230 4.38 5.85 -1.46
C THR A 230 5.86 5.49 -1.33
N TYR A 231 6.22 4.26 -1.69
CA TYR A 231 7.62 3.82 -1.72
C TYR A 231 8.53 4.74 -2.55
N GLU A 232 8.08 5.14 -3.73
CA GLU A 232 8.83 6.03 -4.61
C GLU A 232 9.11 7.38 -3.95
N GLU A 233 8.12 7.93 -3.25
CA GLU A 233 8.27 9.20 -2.53
C GLU A 233 9.24 9.06 -1.34
N VAL A 234 9.17 7.96 -0.59
CA VAL A 234 10.12 7.67 0.50
C VAL A 234 11.54 7.53 -0.06
N CYS A 235 11.71 6.78 -1.16
CA CYS A 235 13.00 6.64 -1.84
C CYS A 235 13.58 7.95 -2.35
N SER A 236 12.73 8.95 -2.66
CA SER A 236 13.20 10.29 -3.05
C SER A 236 13.91 11.05 -1.91
N GLY A 237 13.75 10.59 -0.66
CA GLY A 237 14.29 11.23 0.55
C GLY A 237 13.53 12.48 1.02
N GLY A 238 12.50 12.91 0.28
CA GLY A 238 11.76 14.14 0.55
C GLY A 238 10.67 14.03 1.63
N THR A 239 10.27 12.82 2.00
CA THR A 239 9.16 12.59 2.95
C THR A 239 9.59 12.66 4.42
N GLY A 240 10.88 12.47 4.70
CA GLY A 240 11.41 12.35 6.06
C GLY A 240 11.12 11.01 6.73
N HIS A 241 10.43 10.07 6.08
CA HIS A 241 10.16 8.74 6.63
C HIS A 241 11.39 7.86 6.69
N ALA A 242 11.41 6.95 7.69
CA ALA A 242 12.28 5.79 7.73
C ALA A 242 11.53 4.54 7.27
N GLU A 243 12.23 3.65 6.55
CA GLU A 243 11.78 2.27 6.41
C GLU A 243 11.86 1.57 7.78
N ALA A 244 10.77 0.97 8.22
CA ALA A 244 10.69 0.38 9.54
C ALA A 244 9.91 -0.93 9.54
N VAL A 245 10.16 -1.74 10.57
CA VAL A 245 9.41 -2.96 10.87
C VAL A 245 8.58 -2.73 12.10
N HIS A 246 7.29 -3.01 12.01
CA HIS A 246 6.34 -3.05 13.09
C HIS A 246 6.12 -4.50 13.51
N VAL A 247 6.42 -4.81 14.75
CA VAL A 247 6.46 -6.18 15.29
C VAL A 247 5.36 -6.33 16.33
N VAL A 248 4.48 -7.29 16.14
CA VAL A 248 3.53 -7.75 17.16
C VAL A 248 4.11 -8.97 17.85
N TYR A 249 4.25 -8.94 19.17
CA TYR A 249 4.87 -10.02 19.92
C TYR A 249 4.07 -10.39 21.20
N ASP A 250 4.22 -11.63 21.62
CA ASP A 250 3.70 -12.12 22.91
C ASP A 250 4.74 -11.81 24.02
N PRO A 251 4.48 -10.85 24.93
CA PRO A 251 5.44 -10.49 25.98
C PRO A 251 5.70 -11.60 27.00
N LYS A 252 4.88 -12.68 26.98
CA LYS A 252 5.11 -13.87 27.82
C LYS A 252 6.08 -14.86 27.17
N ALA A 253 6.26 -14.76 25.83
CA ALA A 253 7.11 -15.66 25.06
C ALA A 253 8.45 -15.03 24.69
N VAL A 254 8.49 -13.71 24.43
CA VAL A 254 9.70 -12.95 24.13
C VAL A 254 9.63 -11.57 24.78
N SER A 255 10.72 -11.12 25.40
CA SER A 255 10.77 -9.80 26.02
C SER A 255 11.13 -8.70 24.99
N TYR A 256 10.81 -7.44 25.29
CA TYR A 256 11.21 -6.30 24.48
C TYR A 256 12.74 -6.17 24.41
N GLU A 257 13.45 -6.46 25.50
CA GLU A 257 14.91 -6.46 25.54
C GLU A 257 15.49 -7.46 24.54
N ARG A 258 14.89 -8.67 24.40
CA ARG A 258 15.33 -9.65 23.41
C ARG A 258 15.15 -9.13 21.98
N LEU A 259 14.07 -8.40 21.70
CA LEU A 259 13.86 -7.75 20.40
C LEU A 259 14.89 -6.63 20.15
N LEU A 260 15.32 -5.91 21.20
CA LEU A 260 16.41 -4.94 21.12
C LEU A 260 17.78 -5.62 20.89
N GLU A 261 18.05 -6.75 21.53
CA GLU A 261 19.25 -7.54 21.25
C GLU A 261 19.32 -7.91 19.76
N LEU A 262 18.22 -8.44 19.22
CA LEU A 262 18.11 -8.78 17.79
C LEU A 262 18.35 -7.56 16.89
N PHE A 263 17.82 -6.38 17.27
CA PHE A 263 18.09 -5.11 16.58
C PHE A 263 19.60 -4.84 16.49
N TRP A 264 20.31 -4.88 17.63
CA TRP A 264 21.74 -4.61 17.69
C TRP A 264 22.60 -5.70 17.01
N GLU A 265 22.19 -6.96 17.08
CA GLU A 265 22.82 -8.07 16.37
C GLU A 265 22.75 -7.87 14.85
N ARG A 266 21.59 -7.45 14.34
CA ARG A 266 21.36 -7.22 12.92
C ARG A 266 22.05 -5.98 12.39
N LEU A 267 22.02 -4.89 13.16
CA LEU A 267 22.60 -3.61 12.76
C LEU A 267 24.13 -3.66 12.75
N GLY A 268 24.73 -4.31 13.75
CA GLY A 268 26.18 -4.47 13.83
C GLY A 268 26.93 -3.13 13.75
N ALA A 269 28.01 -3.09 13.00
CA ALA A 269 28.82 -1.89 12.81
C ALA A 269 28.10 -0.73 12.09
N SER A 270 26.99 -1.00 11.38
CA SER A 270 26.16 0.05 10.77
C SER A 270 25.54 0.99 11.80
N ALA A 271 25.51 0.60 13.09
CA ALA A 271 25.12 1.46 14.19
C ALA A 271 25.95 2.73 14.32
N LEU A 272 27.13 2.78 13.72
CA LEU A 272 28.04 3.93 13.73
C LEU A 272 27.93 4.81 12.46
N THR A 273 27.11 4.42 11.48
CA THR A 273 27.03 5.11 10.20
C THR A 273 25.66 5.76 10.00
N LEU A 274 25.64 7.08 9.93
CA LEU A 274 24.41 7.85 9.78
C LEU A 274 23.77 7.62 8.40
N ASN A 275 22.47 7.33 8.39
CA ASN A 275 21.66 7.13 7.17
C ASN A 275 22.22 6.07 6.22
N GLN A 276 22.87 5.03 6.77
CA GLN A 276 23.41 3.94 5.97
C GLN A 276 23.42 2.63 6.75
N VAL A 277 22.90 1.57 6.14
CA VAL A 277 23.01 0.19 6.63
C VAL A 277 23.47 -0.70 5.48
N GLY A 278 24.68 -1.25 5.62
CA GLY A 278 25.29 -2.01 4.52
C GLY A 278 25.48 -1.15 3.26
N ASN A 279 24.88 -1.57 2.15
CA ASN A 279 24.96 -0.85 0.87
C ASN A 279 23.83 0.18 0.67
N ASP A 280 22.83 0.18 1.54
CA ASP A 280 21.66 1.07 1.43
C ASP A 280 21.99 2.42 2.06
N VAL A 281 21.92 3.49 1.27
CA VAL A 281 22.29 4.86 1.65
C VAL A 281 21.09 5.79 1.41
N GLY A 282 20.73 6.55 2.44
CA GLY A 282 19.63 7.52 2.38
C GLY A 282 18.98 7.71 3.74
N THR A 283 18.28 8.82 3.94
CA THR A 283 17.59 9.14 5.21
C THR A 283 16.51 8.11 5.57
N GLN A 284 15.92 7.45 4.57
CA GLN A 284 14.96 6.37 4.74
C GLN A 284 15.59 5.10 5.36
N TYR A 285 16.88 4.91 5.23
CA TYR A 285 17.63 3.78 5.79
C TYR A 285 18.32 4.09 7.12
N ARG A 286 17.92 5.19 7.78
CA ARG A 286 18.43 5.50 9.12
C ARG A 286 18.05 4.46 10.14
N SER A 287 18.87 4.32 11.15
CA SER A 287 18.63 3.36 12.23
C SER A 287 17.90 4.03 13.39
N GLY A 288 16.83 3.40 13.87
CA GLY A 288 16.02 3.96 14.95
C GLY A 288 15.25 2.91 15.74
N ILE A 289 14.98 3.21 16.99
CA ILE A 289 14.10 2.46 17.88
C ILE A 289 12.97 3.41 18.28
N TYR A 290 11.73 2.99 18.06
CA TYR A 290 10.53 3.81 18.25
C TYR A 290 9.63 3.20 19.33
N PRO A 291 9.88 3.55 20.62
CA PRO A 291 9.13 3.01 21.76
C PRO A 291 7.66 3.42 21.74
N HIS A 292 6.77 2.50 22.12
CA HIS A 292 5.33 2.73 22.28
C HIS A 292 4.94 3.04 23.71
N THR A 293 5.80 2.74 24.70
CA THR A 293 5.55 2.97 26.13
C THR A 293 6.78 3.56 26.80
N PRO A 294 6.61 4.23 27.98
CA PRO A 294 7.75 4.71 28.77
C PRO A 294 8.72 3.60 29.17
N GLU A 295 8.23 2.40 29.44
CA GLU A 295 9.04 1.22 29.82
C GLU A 295 9.91 0.78 28.65
N GLN A 296 9.34 0.73 27.45
CA GLN A 296 10.08 0.44 26.22
C GLN A 296 11.13 1.51 25.93
N ARG A 297 10.82 2.79 26.17
CA ARG A 297 11.80 3.87 26.04
C ARG A 297 12.98 3.69 26.97
N GLN A 298 12.72 3.37 28.25
CA GLN A 298 13.77 3.11 29.25
C GLN A 298 14.66 1.95 28.82
N ALA A 299 14.07 0.86 28.35
CA ALA A 299 14.79 -0.30 27.85
C ALA A 299 15.63 0.03 26.61
N ALA A 300 15.07 0.79 25.65
CA ALA A 300 15.78 1.24 24.46
C ALA A 300 16.99 2.11 24.79
N GLU A 301 16.84 3.08 25.69
CA GLU A 301 17.94 3.95 26.14
C GLU A 301 19.04 3.16 26.87
N ALA A 302 18.65 2.18 27.70
CA ALA A 302 19.60 1.30 28.38
C ALA A 302 20.39 0.45 27.35
N SER A 303 19.68 -0.17 26.40
CA SER A 303 20.30 -0.99 25.37
C SER A 303 21.25 -0.19 24.46
N LYS A 304 20.90 1.07 24.13
CA LYS A 304 21.77 1.98 23.39
C LYS A 304 23.05 2.28 24.15
N LYS A 305 22.95 2.56 25.44
CA LYS A 305 24.12 2.82 26.30
C LYS A 305 25.06 1.61 26.36
N GLU A 306 24.51 0.40 26.39
CA GLU A 306 25.29 -0.84 26.35
C GLU A 306 25.97 -1.01 24.97
N ALA A 307 25.25 -0.70 23.88
CA ALA A 307 25.79 -0.72 22.53
C ALA A 307 26.92 0.32 22.36
N ASP A 308 26.74 1.55 22.82
CA ASP A 308 27.77 2.59 22.80
C ASP A 308 29.05 2.13 23.54
N ALA A 309 28.88 1.50 24.71
CA ALA A 309 30.01 0.93 25.44
C ALA A 309 30.69 -0.24 24.69
N ARG A 310 29.92 -1.10 24.03
CA ARG A 310 30.43 -2.24 23.23
C ARG A 310 31.19 -1.78 22.00
N PHE A 311 30.73 -0.76 21.30
CA PHE A 311 31.38 -0.21 20.12
C PHE A 311 32.53 0.76 20.48
N GLY A 312 32.59 1.29 21.71
CA GLY A 312 33.56 2.28 22.13
C GLY A 312 33.31 3.68 21.58
N GLU A 313 32.20 3.88 20.89
CA GLU A 313 31.76 5.13 20.27
C GLU A 313 30.27 5.31 20.45
N THR A 314 29.77 6.55 20.36
CA THR A 314 28.34 6.82 20.39
C THR A 314 27.67 6.39 19.08
N THR A 315 26.71 5.49 19.16
CA THR A 315 25.95 5.04 18.00
C THR A 315 25.01 6.13 17.47
N VAL A 316 24.75 6.14 16.17
CA VAL A 316 23.87 7.11 15.51
C VAL A 316 22.39 6.71 15.54
N VAL A 317 22.06 5.64 16.27
CA VAL A 317 20.68 5.16 16.40
C VAL A 317 19.84 6.19 17.14
N GLU A 318 18.74 6.62 16.49
CA GLU A 318 17.78 7.52 17.15
C GLU A 318 16.81 6.75 18.04
N ILE A 319 16.41 7.36 19.16
CA ILE A 319 15.32 6.84 20.02
C ILE A 319 14.29 7.95 20.14
N VAL A 320 13.17 7.80 19.47
CA VAL A 320 12.06 8.75 19.41
C VAL A 320 10.78 7.98 19.64
N ASP A 321 9.78 8.57 20.32
CA ASP A 321 8.50 7.88 20.53
C ASP A 321 7.89 7.45 19.20
N ALA A 322 7.22 6.30 19.21
CA ALA A 322 6.52 5.79 18.03
C ALA A 322 5.50 6.82 17.56
N ASP A 323 5.53 7.11 16.27
CA ASP A 323 4.59 7.98 15.57
C ASP A 323 3.80 7.15 14.57
N LYS A 324 2.96 7.82 13.76
CA LYS A 324 2.18 7.15 12.71
C LYS A 324 3.04 6.20 11.89
N PHE A 325 2.53 4.99 11.72
CA PHE A 325 3.16 3.98 10.89
C PHE A 325 2.30 3.76 9.64
N TYR A 326 2.84 4.02 8.48
CA TYR A 326 2.19 3.80 7.20
C TYR A 326 2.69 2.49 6.62
N LEU A 327 1.78 1.55 6.36
CA LEU A 327 2.19 0.29 5.76
C LEU A 327 2.77 0.50 4.37
N ALA A 328 3.87 -0.16 4.11
CA ALA A 328 4.38 -0.29 2.75
C ALA A 328 3.44 -1.19 1.94
N GLU A 329 3.54 -1.07 0.63
CA GLU A 329 2.71 -1.75 -0.35
C GLU A 329 2.76 -3.28 -0.17
N ASP A 330 1.69 -3.97 -0.55
CA ASP A 330 1.52 -5.43 -0.35
C ASP A 330 2.68 -6.27 -0.88
N TYR A 331 3.37 -5.81 -1.94
CA TYR A 331 4.52 -6.51 -2.51
C TYR A 331 5.76 -6.46 -1.63
N HIS A 332 5.85 -5.50 -0.70
CA HIS A 332 6.93 -5.41 0.27
C HIS A 332 6.72 -6.29 1.50
N GLN A 333 5.46 -6.59 1.86
CA GLN A 333 5.14 -7.39 3.03
C GLN A 333 5.63 -8.83 2.85
N GLN A 334 6.37 -9.37 3.80
CA GLN A 334 6.96 -10.73 3.79
C GLN A 334 7.75 -11.02 2.48
N TYR A 335 8.44 -10.01 1.95
CA TYR A 335 9.08 -10.08 0.64
C TYR A 335 10.07 -11.24 0.52
N LEU A 336 10.95 -11.42 1.50
CA LEU A 336 11.98 -12.47 1.47
C LEU A 336 11.38 -13.86 1.70
N GLU A 337 10.34 -14.00 2.53
CA GLU A 337 9.61 -15.25 2.72
C GLU A 337 8.90 -15.66 1.42
N LYS A 338 8.18 -14.75 0.78
CA LYS A 338 7.56 -14.96 -0.54
C LYS A 338 8.62 -15.29 -1.61
N GLY A 339 9.83 -14.76 -1.47
CA GLY A 339 11.01 -15.06 -2.30
C GLY A 339 11.67 -16.41 -1.98
N GLY A 340 11.15 -17.19 -1.04
CA GLY A 340 11.57 -18.55 -0.72
C GLY A 340 12.62 -18.67 0.37
N GLN A 341 12.91 -17.62 1.14
CA GLN A 341 13.72 -17.74 2.35
C GLN A 341 12.81 -18.19 3.51
N SER A 342 13.33 -19.11 4.36
CA SER A 342 12.54 -19.61 5.49
C SER A 342 12.26 -18.50 6.52
N ALA A 343 11.02 -18.38 6.92
CA ALA A 343 10.55 -17.57 8.06
C ALA A 343 10.25 -18.44 9.29
N ASP A 344 10.63 -19.73 9.28
CA ASP A 344 10.42 -20.63 10.40
C ASP A 344 11.10 -20.11 11.67
N LYS A 345 10.40 -20.27 12.80
CA LYS A 345 10.95 -19.83 14.10
C LYS A 345 12.28 -20.50 14.41
N GLY A 346 13.27 -19.69 14.73
CA GLY A 346 14.62 -20.16 15.02
C GLY A 346 15.44 -20.55 13.80
N ALA A 347 14.99 -20.26 12.57
CA ALA A 347 15.79 -20.48 11.36
C ALA A 347 17.09 -19.65 11.40
N THR A 348 18.22 -20.29 11.06
CA THR A 348 19.57 -19.70 11.18
C THR A 348 20.26 -19.44 9.85
N GLU A 349 19.60 -19.72 8.72
CA GLU A 349 20.17 -19.47 7.40
C GLU A 349 20.42 -17.98 7.20
N THR A 350 21.51 -17.65 6.52
CA THR A 350 21.87 -16.26 6.22
C THR A 350 20.73 -15.56 5.46
N ILE A 351 20.28 -14.44 6.00
CA ILE A 351 19.29 -13.57 5.34
C ILE A 351 19.98 -12.82 4.19
N ARG A 352 19.45 -12.94 2.98
CA ARG A 352 19.94 -12.28 1.79
C ARG A 352 18.90 -11.29 1.29
N CYS A 353 19.20 -10.00 1.37
CA CYS A 353 18.30 -8.94 0.90
C CYS A 353 18.34 -8.79 -0.63
N TYR A 354 19.45 -9.19 -1.26
CA TYR A 354 19.64 -9.20 -2.71
C TYR A 354 19.97 -10.63 -3.15
N GLY A 355 19.15 -11.17 -4.04
CA GLY A 355 19.31 -12.52 -4.60
C GLY A 355 20.46 -12.61 -5.61
#